data_5fe867917ae9fab0e9e8cfb7d76d62d1
#
_entry.id   5fe867917ae9fab0e9e8cfb7d76d62d1
#
_cell.length_a   1.000
_cell.length_b   1.000
_cell.length_c   1.000
_cell.angle_alpha   90.00
_cell.angle_beta   90.00
_cell.angle_gamma   90.00
#
_symmetry.space_group_name_H-M   'P 1'
#
loop_
_entity.id
_entity.type
_entity.pdbx_description
1 polymer ?
#
loop_
_entity_poly.entity_id
_entity_poly.type
_entity_poly.pdbx_seq_one_letter_code
_entity_poly.pdbx_strand_id
1 'polypeptide(L)'
;MKRNEDFKFCTSRLARPVCRFVMLCVLFSPNTALFAVSAAETTSGAALQAKAELHTVTGTVVDNNGSPMAGAVVQIKGGTKGVITDTAGQFSIEVEDGAQLEFSFLGYEPVIKTVSGTEKLTVTLTPKANEMEEVTVVAFAKQKKESVISSITTINPTNLKVPSSNLTTALSGRMAGMISYQKSGEPGADNAEFFIRGVTTFGYKKDPLILIDNIELSADDLARLNVDDIASFSIMKDATATALYGARGANGVILVTTKEGREGRAKVSLRLENSFSMPADMVDMADPITYMKLGNEAVISRNPLGVTPYSQSKIANTAKGTNPYMFPATDWYNELFSKVAVNQRGNISVSGGGQVARYYVAAAFSKDNGLLKVDKQNNFNNNIDLKKYSVRSNVNINLTKSTELAIKVQGNFDDYIGPLNGGDVMYSLAMKSNPVLFPKYYPKEGEYKEATHTLFGNYDNGLYMNPYAQMVKGYKEYSRTLILAQGELKQPL
;
A
#
# COMPACT_ATOMS: atom_id res chain seq x y z
N MET A 1 44.75 20.96 -30.69
CA MET A 1 45.38 19.67 -31.07
C MET A 1 44.46 18.54 -30.62
N LYS A 2 43.75 17.97 -31.60
CA LYS A 2 43.22 16.61 -31.80
C LYS A 2 42.78 15.79 -30.59
N ARG A 3 41.44 15.56 -30.54
CA ARG A 3 40.70 14.26 -30.68
C ARG A 3 40.83 13.28 -29.51
N ASN A 4 39.69 13.00 -28.90
CA ASN A 4 39.14 11.65 -29.00
C ASN A 4 37.62 11.70 -28.81
N GLU A 5 36.99 11.06 -29.76
CA GLU A 5 35.58 10.81 -29.99
C GLU A 5 35.11 9.59 -29.19
N ASP A 6 33.82 9.61 -28.89
CA ASP A 6 32.90 8.48 -28.90
C ASP A 6 33.05 7.30 -27.92
N PHE A 7 32.21 7.33 -26.92
CA PHE A 7 31.45 6.13 -26.52
C PHE A 7 30.05 6.54 -26.07
N LYS A 8 29.15 6.72 -27.04
CA LYS A 8 27.72 6.72 -26.78
C LYS A 8 27.24 5.27 -26.72
N PHE A 9 27.03 4.75 -25.53
CA PHE A 9 26.28 3.51 -25.37
C PHE A 9 24.78 3.80 -25.48
N CYS A 10 24.20 3.26 -26.51
CA CYS A 10 22.79 3.31 -26.88
C CYS A 10 21.96 2.45 -25.90
N THR A 11 21.26 3.03 -24.94
CA THR A 11 20.33 2.34 -24.02
C THR A 11 18.90 2.92 -24.10
N SER A 12 18.43 3.31 -25.28
CA SER A 12 17.10 3.93 -25.39
C SER A 12 16.11 3.19 -26.30
N ARG A 13 16.23 1.88 -26.50
CA ARG A 13 15.31 1.17 -27.44
C ARG A 13 14.52 -0.02 -26.89
N LEU A 14 14.57 -0.35 -25.61
CA LEU A 14 13.84 -1.51 -25.07
C LEU A 14 12.60 -1.15 -24.20
N ALA A 15 12.36 0.11 -23.91
CA ALA A 15 11.22 0.51 -23.05
C ALA A 15 9.95 0.96 -23.83
N ARG A 16 9.95 0.97 -25.16
CA ARG A 16 8.83 1.50 -25.94
C ARG A 16 7.67 0.56 -26.31
N PRO A 17 7.72 -0.77 -26.26
CA PRO A 17 6.54 -1.57 -26.61
C PRO A 17 5.59 -1.85 -25.43
N VAL A 18 6.00 -1.72 -24.17
CA VAL A 18 5.12 -2.06 -23.04
C VAL A 18 4.11 -0.95 -22.71
N CYS A 19 4.40 0.29 -23.08
CA CYS A 19 3.53 1.43 -22.79
C CYS A 19 2.32 1.57 -23.72
N ARG A 20 2.26 0.83 -24.83
CA ARG A 20 1.13 0.91 -25.79
C ARG A 20 -0.03 -0.04 -25.50
N PHE A 21 0.11 -0.99 -24.59
CA PHE A 21 -0.97 -1.96 -24.30
C PHE A 21 -1.85 -1.61 -23.11
N VAL A 22 -1.50 -0.60 -22.31
CA VAL A 22 -2.27 -0.19 -21.11
C VAL A 22 -3.19 1.01 -21.37
N MET A 23 -3.12 1.65 -22.54
CA MET A 23 -3.85 2.91 -22.80
C MET A 23 -5.22 2.74 -23.48
N LEU A 24 -5.80 1.53 -23.53
CA LEU A 24 -7.07 1.30 -24.24
C LEU A 24 -8.26 0.96 -23.32
N CYS A 25 -8.26 1.30 -22.05
CA CYS A 25 -9.39 1.01 -21.15
C CYS A 25 -9.86 2.19 -20.28
N VAL A 26 -9.78 3.44 -20.73
CA VAL A 26 -10.41 4.56 -19.99
C VAL A 26 -11.09 5.52 -20.95
N LEU A 27 -12.23 5.13 -21.50
CA LEU A 27 -13.25 6.02 -22.03
C LEU A 27 -14.63 5.37 -21.84
N PHE A 28 -15.19 5.51 -20.64
CA PHE A 28 -16.64 5.43 -20.44
C PHE A 28 -17.10 6.58 -19.56
N SER A 29 -17.83 7.49 -20.15
CA SER A 29 -18.50 8.63 -19.52
C SER A 29 -19.66 8.16 -18.65
N PRO A 30 -19.95 8.80 -17.50
CA PRO A 30 -21.13 8.50 -16.72
C PRO A 30 -22.35 9.26 -17.28
N ASN A 31 -23.34 8.53 -17.69
CA ASN A 31 -24.68 9.06 -17.96
C ASN A 31 -25.45 9.07 -16.62
N THR A 32 -25.75 10.26 -16.14
CA THR A 32 -26.57 10.50 -14.95
C THR A 32 -28.03 10.24 -15.28
N ALA A 33 -28.60 9.17 -14.72
CA ALA A 33 -30.05 8.98 -14.70
C ALA A 33 -30.59 9.39 -13.31
N LEU A 34 -31.34 10.46 -13.28
CA LEU A 34 -32.18 10.85 -12.15
C LEU A 34 -33.28 9.80 -11.98
N PHE A 35 -33.36 9.18 -10.82
CA PHE A 35 -34.55 8.44 -10.41
C PHE A 35 -35.44 9.36 -9.56
N ALA A 36 -36.60 9.68 -10.12
CA ALA A 36 -37.70 10.31 -9.40
C ALA A 36 -38.35 9.29 -8.49
N VAL A 37 -38.44 9.63 -7.21
CA VAL A 37 -39.24 8.90 -6.22
C VAL A 37 -40.68 9.31 -6.41
N SER A 38 -41.53 8.39 -6.85
CA SER A 38 -42.99 8.54 -6.83
C SER A 38 -43.53 7.80 -5.59
N ALA A 39 -44.15 8.54 -4.70
CA ALA A 39 -44.95 8.01 -3.62
C ALA A 39 -46.27 7.45 -4.19
N ALA A 40 -46.54 6.19 -3.93
CA ALA A 40 -47.84 5.58 -4.23
C ALA A 40 -48.51 5.13 -2.94
N GLU A 41 -49.73 5.54 -2.85
CA GLU A 41 -50.64 5.40 -1.72
C GLU A 41 -51.03 3.96 -1.39
N THR A 42 -51.20 3.72 -0.10
CA THR A 42 -51.77 2.54 0.51
C THR A 42 -53.24 2.31 0.08
N THR A 43 -53.48 1.21 -0.61
CA THR A 43 -54.83 0.66 -0.70
C THR A 43 -54.85 -0.74 -0.06
N SER A 44 -55.56 -0.83 1.04
CA SER A 44 -55.92 -2.04 1.75
C SER A 44 -56.79 -2.94 0.84
N GLY A 45 -56.20 -4.06 0.43
CA GLY A 45 -56.91 -5.15 -0.26
C GLY A 45 -56.71 -6.43 0.52
N ALA A 46 -57.80 -6.98 1.02
CA ALA A 46 -57.86 -8.27 1.71
C ALA A 46 -57.29 -9.39 0.83
N ALA A 47 -56.10 -9.89 1.17
CA ALA A 47 -55.53 -11.06 0.54
C ALA A 47 -56.26 -12.34 1.00
N LEU A 48 -56.98 -12.96 0.08
CA LEU A 48 -57.42 -14.36 0.17
C LEU A 48 -56.17 -15.21 0.45
N GLN A 49 -56.10 -15.85 1.61
CA GLN A 49 -55.13 -16.89 1.91
C GLN A 49 -55.36 -18.06 0.95
N ALA A 50 -54.55 -18.14 -0.11
CA ALA A 50 -54.40 -19.36 -0.88
C ALA A 50 -53.77 -20.41 0.07
N LYS A 51 -54.44 -21.48 0.34
CA LYS A 51 -53.94 -22.66 1.08
C LYS A 51 -52.79 -23.21 0.27
N ALA A 52 -51.54 -23.00 0.74
CA ALA A 52 -50.35 -23.53 0.10
C ALA A 52 -50.42 -25.07 0.11
N GLU A 53 -50.34 -25.66 -1.06
CA GLU A 53 -50.26 -27.14 -1.20
C GLU A 53 -48.85 -27.56 -0.81
N LEU A 54 -48.74 -28.42 0.20
CA LEU A 54 -47.48 -29.00 0.64
C LEU A 54 -47.11 -30.15 -0.31
N HIS A 55 -45.92 -30.10 -0.87
CA HIS A 55 -45.33 -31.14 -1.70
C HIS A 55 -44.23 -31.87 -0.98
N THR A 56 -44.15 -33.18 -1.17
CA THR A 56 -43.03 -34.00 -0.63
C THR A 56 -41.89 -34.00 -1.63
N VAL A 57 -40.80 -33.35 -1.24
CA VAL A 57 -39.55 -33.33 -2.01
C VAL A 57 -38.61 -34.41 -1.50
N THR A 58 -38.13 -35.26 -2.39
CA THR A 58 -37.16 -36.32 -2.10
C THR A 58 -35.87 -36.07 -2.88
N GLY A 59 -34.74 -36.49 -2.28
CA GLY A 59 -33.46 -36.33 -2.98
C GLY A 59 -32.32 -37.05 -2.30
N THR A 60 -31.13 -36.88 -2.83
CA THR A 60 -29.90 -37.48 -2.30
C THR A 60 -28.83 -36.40 -2.15
N VAL A 61 -28.15 -36.39 -1.01
CA VAL A 61 -27.00 -35.52 -0.75
C VAL A 61 -25.72 -36.33 -0.93
N VAL A 62 -24.80 -35.81 -1.76
CA VAL A 62 -23.53 -36.48 -2.07
C VAL A 62 -22.34 -35.53 -1.86
N ASP A 63 -21.17 -36.09 -1.68
CA ASP A 63 -19.92 -35.35 -1.65
C ASP A 63 -19.38 -35.08 -3.07
N ASN A 64 -18.21 -34.39 -3.18
CA ASN A 64 -17.55 -34.12 -4.46
C ASN A 64 -17.13 -35.36 -5.25
N ASN A 65 -17.07 -36.53 -4.60
CA ASN A 65 -16.67 -37.79 -5.21
C ASN A 65 -17.90 -38.63 -5.60
N GLY A 66 -19.11 -38.10 -5.36
CA GLY A 66 -20.37 -38.79 -5.61
C GLY A 66 -20.77 -39.79 -4.52
N SER A 67 -20.07 -39.82 -3.36
CA SER A 67 -20.42 -40.72 -2.24
C SER A 67 -21.59 -40.14 -1.46
N PRO A 68 -22.60 -40.99 -1.05
CA PRO A 68 -23.75 -40.52 -0.30
C PRO A 68 -23.37 -40.04 1.10
N MET A 69 -23.96 -38.93 1.53
CA MET A 69 -23.66 -38.29 2.81
C MET A 69 -24.78 -38.56 3.81
N ALA A 70 -24.52 -39.45 4.77
CA ALA A 70 -25.41 -39.74 5.91
C ALA A 70 -25.28 -38.64 6.98
N GLY A 71 -26.40 -38.19 7.54
CA GLY A 71 -26.41 -37.20 8.62
C GLY A 71 -26.34 -35.74 8.15
N ALA A 72 -26.47 -35.45 6.86
CA ALA A 72 -26.59 -34.08 6.37
C ALA A 72 -27.96 -33.49 6.78
N VAL A 73 -27.94 -32.24 7.24
CA VAL A 73 -29.16 -31.54 7.66
C VAL A 73 -29.75 -30.80 6.46
N VAL A 74 -31.04 -31.04 6.20
CA VAL A 74 -31.83 -30.38 5.18
C VAL A 74 -32.90 -29.55 5.88
N GLN A 75 -32.83 -28.23 5.83
CA GLN A 75 -33.71 -27.34 6.55
C GLN A 75 -34.35 -26.31 5.60
N ILE A 76 -35.58 -25.91 5.88
CA ILE A 76 -36.23 -24.79 5.18
C ILE A 76 -35.58 -23.49 5.65
N LYS A 77 -35.03 -22.71 4.72
CA LYS A 77 -34.37 -21.45 5.03
C LYS A 77 -35.31 -20.47 5.73
N GLY A 78 -34.97 -20.10 6.97
CA GLY A 78 -35.80 -19.21 7.80
C GLY A 78 -36.94 -19.93 8.54
N GLY A 79 -37.07 -21.26 8.45
CA GLY A 79 -38.03 -22.10 9.17
C GLY A 79 -37.36 -22.98 10.23
N THR A 80 -38.20 -23.60 11.07
CA THR A 80 -37.76 -24.55 12.10
C THR A 80 -37.89 -26.03 11.67
N LYS A 81 -38.49 -26.29 10.50
CA LYS A 81 -38.63 -27.64 9.96
C LYS A 81 -37.38 -28.07 9.20
N GLY A 82 -36.86 -29.24 9.56
CA GLY A 82 -35.70 -29.86 8.88
C GLY A 82 -35.71 -31.36 9.06
N VAL A 83 -34.99 -32.07 8.17
CA VAL A 83 -34.79 -33.51 8.22
C VAL A 83 -33.29 -33.81 8.09
N ILE A 84 -32.90 -35.01 8.49
CA ILE A 84 -31.52 -35.50 8.40
C ILE A 84 -31.48 -36.61 7.35
N THR A 85 -30.43 -36.66 6.51
CA THR A 85 -30.25 -37.69 5.49
C THR A 85 -29.95 -39.07 6.15
N ASP A 86 -30.47 -40.11 5.54
CA ASP A 86 -30.25 -41.51 5.96
C ASP A 86 -28.85 -42.04 5.58
N THR A 87 -28.57 -43.32 5.84
CA THR A 87 -27.28 -43.96 5.52
C THR A 87 -26.96 -44.04 4.02
N ALA A 88 -27.97 -43.90 3.16
CA ALA A 88 -27.83 -43.80 1.70
C ALA A 88 -27.82 -42.33 1.19
N GLY A 89 -27.73 -41.34 2.11
CA GLY A 89 -27.73 -39.93 1.79
C GLY A 89 -29.10 -39.40 1.34
N GLN A 90 -30.19 -40.19 1.51
CA GLN A 90 -31.52 -39.82 1.04
C GLN A 90 -32.24 -38.94 2.09
N PHE A 91 -33.08 -38.02 1.60
CA PHE A 91 -33.96 -37.21 2.43
C PHE A 91 -35.36 -37.10 1.82
N SER A 92 -36.34 -36.87 2.67
CA SER A 92 -37.72 -36.57 2.29
C SER A 92 -38.27 -35.49 3.21
N ILE A 93 -38.72 -34.37 2.63
CA ILE A 93 -39.21 -33.21 3.36
C ILE A 93 -40.44 -32.62 2.68
N GLU A 94 -41.47 -32.25 3.49
CA GLU A 94 -42.65 -31.57 3.00
C GLU A 94 -42.47 -30.08 3.03
N VAL A 95 -42.60 -29.44 1.87
CA VAL A 95 -42.39 -28.02 1.67
C VAL A 95 -43.44 -27.39 0.76
N GLU A 96 -43.61 -26.10 0.85
CA GLU A 96 -44.42 -25.30 -0.07
C GLU A 96 -43.68 -25.11 -1.40
N ASP A 97 -44.40 -24.91 -2.49
CA ASP A 97 -43.81 -24.66 -3.80
C ASP A 97 -43.02 -23.34 -3.78
N GLY A 98 -41.79 -23.36 -4.30
CA GLY A 98 -40.90 -22.20 -4.23
C GLY A 98 -40.07 -22.08 -2.95
N ALA A 99 -40.18 -23.00 -2.00
CA ALA A 99 -39.39 -22.98 -0.77
C ALA A 99 -37.88 -23.12 -1.04
N GLN A 100 -37.07 -22.43 -0.24
CA GLN A 100 -35.61 -22.57 -0.26
C GLN A 100 -35.18 -23.57 0.79
N LEU A 101 -34.54 -24.65 0.34
CA LEU A 101 -33.93 -25.68 1.21
C LEU A 101 -32.43 -25.38 1.37
N GLU A 102 -31.98 -25.34 2.60
CA GLU A 102 -30.55 -25.21 2.96
C GLU A 102 -30.04 -26.60 3.37
N PHE A 103 -29.01 -27.06 2.68
CA PHE A 103 -28.31 -28.30 2.90
C PHE A 103 -27.00 -28.00 3.62
N SER A 104 -26.80 -28.53 4.81
CA SER A 104 -25.60 -28.30 5.61
C SER A 104 -25.08 -29.63 6.21
N PHE A 105 -23.75 -29.72 6.29
CA PHE A 105 -23.04 -30.80 6.94
C PHE A 105 -21.76 -30.28 7.61
N LEU A 106 -21.38 -30.88 8.74
CA LEU A 106 -20.19 -30.42 9.47
C LEU A 106 -18.94 -30.55 8.60
N GLY A 107 -18.24 -29.42 8.37
CA GLY A 107 -17.04 -29.36 7.51
C GLY A 107 -17.31 -29.12 6.02
N TYR A 108 -18.57 -28.88 5.62
CA TYR A 108 -18.94 -28.56 4.23
C TYR A 108 -19.59 -27.18 4.11
N GLU A 109 -19.49 -26.59 2.93
CA GLU A 109 -20.17 -25.32 2.64
C GLU A 109 -21.68 -25.56 2.50
N PRO A 110 -22.55 -24.79 3.16
CA PRO A 110 -23.99 -24.92 3.01
C PRO A 110 -24.42 -24.54 1.59
N VAL A 111 -25.32 -25.35 1.02
CA VAL A 111 -25.86 -25.12 -0.33
C VAL A 111 -27.35 -24.81 -0.20
N ILE A 112 -27.83 -23.77 -0.86
CA ILE A 112 -29.24 -23.38 -0.90
C ILE A 112 -29.80 -23.72 -2.27
N LYS A 113 -30.93 -24.44 -2.30
CA LYS A 113 -31.68 -24.80 -3.52
C LYS A 113 -33.13 -24.35 -3.37
N THR A 114 -33.68 -23.70 -4.39
CA THR A 114 -35.11 -23.42 -4.47
C THR A 114 -35.80 -24.66 -5.09
N VAL A 115 -36.89 -25.09 -4.54
CA VAL A 115 -37.61 -26.30 -4.94
C VAL A 115 -38.95 -25.93 -5.56
N SER A 116 -39.26 -26.50 -6.69
CA SER A 116 -40.57 -26.40 -7.36
C SER A 116 -41.03 -27.78 -7.78
N GLY A 117 -42.19 -28.21 -7.27
CA GLY A 117 -42.78 -29.51 -7.59
C GLY A 117 -42.13 -30.71 -6.92
N THR A 118 -42.37 -31.90 -7.48
CA THR A 118 -41.96 -33.22 -6.92
C THR A 118 -40.69 -33.78 -7.56
N GLU A 119 -39.73 -32.94 -7.95
CA GLU A 119 -38.48 -33.41 -8.57
C GLU A 119 -37.54 -34.08 -7.54
N LYS A 120 -36.88 -35.19 -7.97
CA LYS A 120 -35.76 -35.75 -7.22
C LYS A 120 -34.54 -34.87 -7.29
N LEU A 121 -34.13 -34.34 -6.17
CA LEU A 121 -32.96 -33.43 -6.05
C LEU A 121 -31.68 -34.23 -5.76
N THR A 122 -30.63 -34.01 -6.55
CA THR A 122 -29.28 -34.41 -6.18
C THR A 122 -28.49 -33.18 -5.80
N VAL A 123 -28.00 -33.10 -4.55
CA VAL A 123 -27.25 -31.94 -4.03
C VAL A 123 -25.84 -32.41 -3.69
N THR A 124 -24.85 -31.77 -4.34
CA THR A 124 -23.45 -32.03 -4.03
C THR A 124 -22.96 -30.97 -3.03
N LEU A 125 -22.50 -31.41 -1.86
CA LEU A 125 -21.83 -30.54 -0.88
C LEU A 125 -20.34 -30.54 -1.16
N THR A 126 -19.76 -29.34 -1.18
CA THR A 126 -18.31 -29.13 -1.27
C THR A 126 -17.72 -29.03 0.12
N PRO A 127 -16.62 -29.74 0.44
CA PRO A 127 -15.95 -29.55 1.71
C PRO A 127 -15.66 -28.06 1.87
N LYS A 128 -16.05 -27.49 3.00
CA LYS A 128 -15.60 -26.13 3.38
C LYS A 128 -14.08 -26.21 3.37
N ALA A 129 -13.45 -25.47 2.44
CA ALA A 129 -12.00 -25.34 2.48
C ALA A 129 -11.70 -24.90 3.92
N ASN A 130 -11.14 -25.80 4.73
CA ASN A 130 -10.77 -25.48 6.09
C ASN A 130 -10.05 -24.15 6.00
N GLU A 131 -10.53 -23.14 6.73
CA GLU A 131 -9.67 -22.03 7.11
C GLU A 131 -8.42 -22.72 7.61
N MET A 132 -7.36 -22.67 6.81
CA MET A 132 -6.13 -23.43 7.05
C MET A 132 -5.82 -23.27 8.53
N GLU A 133 -5.69 -24.35 9.26
CA GLU A 133 -5.16 -24.35 10.61
C GLU A 133 -4.06 -23.31 10.61
N GLU A 134 -4.18 -22.29 11.45
CA GLU A 134 -3.29 -21.13 11.44
C GLU A 134 -1.89 -21.64 11.74
N VAL A 135 -1.14 -21.93 10.67
CA VAL A 135 0.20 -22.48 10.75
C VAL A 135 1.16 -21.33 10.95
N THR A 136 1.83 -21.31 12.08
CA THR A 136 2.90 -20.34 12.35
C THR A 136 4.20 -20.89 11.77
N VAL A 137 4.87 -20.09 10.96
CA VAL A 137 6.22 -20.43 10.46
C VAL A 137 7.20 -20.22 11.62
N VAL A 138 7.86 -21.28 12.05
CA VAL A 138 8.87 -21.26 13.11
C VAL A 138 10.20 -21.66 12.46
N ALA A 139 11.11 -20.72 12.34
CA ALA A 139 12.45 -20.92 11.80
C ALA A 139 12.46 -21.74 10.48
N PHE A 140 12.82 -23.00 10.53
CA PHE A 140 12.92 -23.89 9.36
C PHE A 140 11.73 -24.84 9.19
N ALA A 141 10.68 -24.69 10.01
CA ALA A 141 9.51 -25.60 10.00
C ALA A 141 8.18 -24.84 10.11
N LYS A 142 7.11 -25.47 9.60
CA LYS A 142 5.73 -25.02 9.82
C LYS A 142 5.18 -25.79 11.03
N GLN A 143 4.78 -25.10 12.08
CA GLN A 143 4.15 -25.70 13.27
C GLN A 143 2.72 -25.20 13.41
N LYS A 144 1.84 -26.04 13.96
CA LYS A 144 0.50 -25.61 14.34
C LYS A 144 0.59 -24.55 15.43
N LYS A 145 -0.17 -23.46 15.33
CA LYS A 145 -0.17 -22.36 16.29
C LYS A 145 -0.35 -22.82 17.73
N GLU A 146 -1.17 -23.83 17.93
CA GLU A 146 -1.45 -24.42 19.25
C GLU A 146 -0.24 -25.12 19.90
N SER A 147 0.73 -25.56 19.10
CA SER A 147 1.95 -26.23 19.59
C SER A 147 3.13 -25.29 19.78
N VAL A 148 2.99 -24.00 19.51
CA VAL A 148 4.06 -23.01 19.64
C VAL A 148 4.09 -22.47 21.06
N ILE A 149 5.07 -22.93 21.87
CA ILE A 149 5.28 -22.50 23.27
C ILE A 149 5.95 -21.12 23.36
N SER A 150 6.55 -20.65 22.27
CA SER A 150 7.31 -19.39 22.23
C SER A 150 6.46 -18.17 21.83
N SER A 151 6.83 -16.97 22.27
CA SER A 151 6.12 -15.73 21.96
C SER A 151 6.35 -15.31 20.50
N ILE A 152 5.55 -15.91 19.60
CA ILE A 152 5.49 -15.56 18.19
C ILE A 152 4.20 -14.79 17.93
N THR A 153 4.31 -13.62 17.29
CA THR A 153 3.16 -12.87 16.85
C THR A 153 3.07 -12.95 15.33
N THR A 154 1.98 -13.52 14.83
CA THR A 154 1.68 -13.59 13.39
C THR A 154 0.60 -12.58 13.05
N ILE A 155 0.74 -11.90 11.94
CA ILE A 155 -0.27 -10.98 11.40
C ILE A 155 -0.87 -11.58 10.11
N ASN A 156 -2.18 -11.43 9.96
CA ASN A 156 -2.82 -11.71 8.69
C ASN A 156 -2.43 -10.62 7.68
N PRO A 157 -1.87 -10.97 6.51
CA PRO A 157 -1.46 -9.99 5.51
C PRO A 157 -2.59 -9.07 5.06
N THR A 158 -3.84 -9.48 5.16
CA THR A 158 -5.00 -8.65 4.84
C THR A 158 -5.05 -7.39 5.70
N ASN A 159 -4.60 -7.47 6.96
CA ASN A 159 -4.56 -6.33 7.88
C ASN A 159 -3.43 -5.34 7.56
N LEU A 160 -2.48 -5.73 6.71
CA LEU A 160 -1.38 -4.87 6.25
C LEU A 160 -1.73 -4.08 4.98
N LYS A 161 -2.90 -4.32 4.38
CA LYS A 161 -3.37 -3.61 3.19
C LYS A 161 -3.83 -2.21 3.57
N VAL A 162 -2.91 -1.27 3.54
CA VAL A 162 -3.13 0.16 3.79
C VAL A 162 -2.72 0.96 2.56
N PRO A 163 -3.20 2.20 2.39
CA PRO A 163 -2.84 3.05 1.25
C PRO A 163 -1.40 3.60 1.39
N SER A 164 -0.43 2.72 1.67
CA SER A 164 1.00 3.02 1.70
C SER A 164 1.76 2.08 0.78
N SER A 165 2.71 2.60 0.01
CA SER A 165 3.62 1.81 -0.83
C SER A 165 4.79 1.23 -0.02
N ASN A 166 4.89 1.57 1.26
CA ASN A 166 5.96 1.16 2.15
C ASN A 166 5.41 0.19 3.21
N LEU A 167 5.89 -1.06 3.18
CA LEU A 167 5.43 -2.08 4.11
C LEU A 167 5.82 -1.77 5.56
N THR A 168 6.99 -1.16 5.80
CA THR A 168 7.43 -0.86 7.17
C THR A 168 6.51 0.14 7.87
N THR A 169 5.98 1.11 7.11
CA THR A 169 4.95 2.04 7.58
C THR A 169 3.63 1.34 7.87
N ALA A 170 3.25 0.37 7.04
CA ALA A 170 2.03 -0.42 7.22
C ALA A 170 2.06 -1.29 8.49
N LEU A 171 3.25 -1.67 8.98
CA LEU A 171 3.43 -2.47 10.19
C LEU A 171 3.26 -1.65 11.48
N SER A 172 3.44 -0.33 11.41
CA SER A 172 3.39 0.57 12.56
C SER A 172 2.05 0.48 13.30
N GLY A 173 2.09 0.28 14.63
CA GLY A 173 0.91 0.19 15.48
C GLY A 173 0.05 -1.07 15.30
N ARG A 174 0.43 -2.01 14.42
CA ARG A 174 -0.36 -3.22 14.11
C ARG A 174 0.19 -4.49 14.72
N MET A 175 1.40 -4.44 15.26
CA MET A 175 2.06 -5.61 15.85
C MET A 175 2.37 -5.40 17.32
N ALA A 176 1.86 -6.27 18.18
CA ALA A 176 2.15 -6.24 19.59
C ALA A 176 3.65 -6.50 19.84
N GLY A 177 4.30 -5.59 20.58
CA GLY A 177 5.73 -5.67 20.94
C GLY A 177 6.69 -5.13 19.87
N MET A 178 6.19 -4.51 18.80
CA MET A 178 6.98 -3.71 17.87
C MET A 178 6.77 -2.23 18.15
N ILE A 179 7.85 -1.51 18.38
CA ILE A 179 7.89 -0.06 18.48
C ILE A 179 8.42 0.46 17.16
N SER A 180 7.68 1.35 16.52
CA SER A 180 8.10 1.93 15.24
C SER A 180 7.83 3.42 15.21
N TYR A 181 8.68 4.14 14.52
CA TYR A 181 8.50 5.56 14.22
C TYR A 181 8.98 5.87 12.81
N GLN A 182 8.29 6.80 12.19
CA GLN A 182 8.59 7.29 10.85
C GLN A 182 9.15 8.71 10.96
N LYS A 183 10.33 8.95 10.37
CA LYS A 183 10.98 10.28 10.39
C LYS A 183 10.42 11.23 9.34
N SER A 184 10.02 10.68 8.21
CA SER A 184 9.53 11.44 7.06
C SER A 184 8.40 10.69 6.36
N GLY A 185 7.45 11.44 5.79
CA GLY A 185 6.45 10.91 4.85
C GLY A 185 6.84 11.12 3.38
N GLU A 186 8.05 11.56 3.12
CA GLU A 186 8.58 11.82 1.78
C GLU A 186 8.73 10.51 1.00
N PRO A 187 8.15 10.37 -0.20
CA PRO A 187 8.29 9.17 -1.01
C PRO A 187 9.77 8.83 -1.27
N GLY A 188 10.17 7.60 -0.90
CA GLY A 188 11.56 7.14 -0.99
C GLY A 188 12.41 7.38 0.26
N ALA A 189 11.96 8.23 1.20
CA ALA A 189 12.54 8.43 2.52
C ALA A 189 11.53 8.17 3.64
N ASP A 190 10.47 7.42 3.35
CA ASP A 190 9.32 7.14 4.20
C ASP A 190 9.45 5.82 5.00
N ASN A 191 10.63 5.23 5.06
CA ASN A 191 10.87 4.03 5.85
C ASN A 191 10.67 4.29 7.33
N ALA A 192 9.88 3.43 8.00
CA ALA A 192 9.79 3.43 9.44
C ALA A 192 10.96 2.66 10.04
N GLU A 193 11.62 3.24 11.03
CA GLU A 193 12.53 2.51 11.92
C GLU A 193 11.70 1.74 12.94
N PHE A 194 12.07 0.51 13.23
CA PHE A 194 11.32 -0.33 14.16
C PHE A 194 12.23 -1.19 15.04
N PHE A 195 11.77 -1.44 16.25
CA PHE A 195 12.47 -2.22 17.26
C PHE A 195 11.50 -3.23 17.89
N ILE A 196 12.00 -4.40 18.22
CA ILE A 196 11.23 -5.41 18.94
C ILE A 196 11.51 -5.28 20.42
N ARG A 197 10.45 -4.98 21.23
CA ARG A 197 10.51 -4.73 22.67
C ARG A 197 11.39 -3.53 23.09
N GLY A 198 11.77 -2.66 22.16
CA GLY A 198 12.58 -1.48 22.40
C GLY A 198 14.03 -1.62 21.99
N VAL A 199 14.82 -0.58 22.24
CA VAL A 199 16.26 -0.58 21.99
C VAL A 199 16.96 -1.28 23.16
N THR A 200 17.47 -2.49 22.93
CA THR A 200 18.07 -3.34 23.94
C THR A 200 19.59 -3.22 24.01
N THR A 201 20.21 -2.53 23.06
CA THR A 201 21.65 -2.42 22.92
C THR A 201 22.08 -1.00 22.64
N PHE A 202 23.16 -0.57 23.25
CA PHE A 202 23.89 0.67 22.89
C PHE A 202 24.89 0.44 21.77
N GLY A 203 24.96 -0.79 21.26
CA GLY A 203 25.94 -1.22 20.29
C GLY A 203 25.60 -0.89 18.84
N TYR A 204 26.39 -1.46 17.97
CA TYR A 204 26.46 -1.15 16.55
C TYR A 204 25.20 -1.54 15.75
N LYS A 205 24.47 -2.59 16.13
CA LYS A 205 23.31 -3.11 15.40
C LYS A 205 22.08 -3.10 16.31
N LYS A 206 21.09 -2.30 15.96
CA LYS A 206 19.83 -2.15 16.73
C LYS A 206 18.65 -2.85 16.04
N ASP A 207 18.78 -3.11 14.75
CA ASP A 207 17.72 -3.64 13.92
C ASP A 207 17.49 -5.13 14.17
N PRO A 208 16.26 -5.63 14.12
CA PRO A 208 15.97 -7.06 14.13
C PRO A 208 16.52 -7.73 12.86
N LEU A 209 16.74 -9.04 12.96
CA LEU A 209 17.07 -9.87 11.81
C LEU A 209 15.82 -10.01 10.91
N ILE A 210 15.92 -9.67 9.64
CA ILE A 210 14.81 -9.75 8.69
C ILE A 210 15.10 -10.88 7.72
N LEU A 211 14.19 -11.84 7.65
CA LEU A 211 14.25 -12.97 6.75
C LEU A 211 13.01 -12.98 5.83
N ILE A 212 13.23 -12.89 4.53
CA ILE A 212 12.20 -13.03 3.52
C ILE A 212 12.48 -14.32 2.75
N ASP A 213 11.57 -15.28 2.84
CA ASP A 213 11.76 -16.64 2.31
C ASP A 213 13.08 -17.28 2.74
N ASN A 214 13.46 -17.11 4.02
CA ASN A 214 14.70 -17.57 4.65
C ASN A 214 15.99 -16.86 4.19
N ILE A 215 15.92 -15.84 3.34
CA ILE A 215 17.07 -15.01 2.96
C ILE A 215 17.10 -13.77 3.85
N GLU A 216 18.30 -13.47 4.41
CA GLU A 216 18.49 -12.22 5.17
C GLU A 216 18.52 -11.03 4.23
N LEU A 217 17.64 -10.08 4.48
CA LEU A 217 17.48 -8.85 3.71
C LEU A 217 17.47 -7.62 4.62
N SER A 218 17.63 -6.45 4.03
CA SER A 218 17.59 -5.18 4.76
C SER A 218 16.16 -4.70 5.06
N ALA A 219 16.05 -3.73 5.98
CA ALA A 219 14.78 -3.04 6.23
C ALA A 219 14.26 -2.31 4.97
N ASP A 220 15.16 -1.81 4.13
CA ASP A 220 14.83 -1.20 2.84
C ASP A 220 14.21 -2.21 1.86
N ASP A 221 14.68 -3.44 1.85
CA ASP A 221 14.14 -4.50 0.98
C ASP A 221 12.78 -4.97 1.49
N LEU A 222 12.61 -5.03 2.83
CA LEU A 222 11.30 -5.25 3.45
C LEU A 222 10.30 -4.15 3.10
N ALA A 223 10.73 -2.88 3.13
CA ALA A 223 9.88 -1.74 2.78
C ALA A 223 9.33 -1.80 1.35
N ARG A 224 10.07 -2.44 0.43
CA ARG A 224 9.71 -2.60 -0.99
C ARG A 224 8.87 -3.83 -1.29
N LEU A 225 8.69 -4.73 -0.31
CA LEU A 225 7.90 -5.93 -0.50
C LEU A 225 6.42 -5.57 -0.65
N ASN A 226 5.79 -6.06 -1.72
CA ASN A 226 4.36 -5.84 -1.91
C ASN A 226 3.56 -6.68 -0.92
N VAL A 227 2.62 -6.04 -0.21
CA VAL A 227 1.74 -6.69 0.78
C VAL A 227 0.92 -7.81 0.13
N ASP A 228 0.52 -7.64 -1.13
CA ASP A 228 -0.27 -8.64 -1.84
C ASP A 228 0.51 -9.93 -2.14
N ASP A 229 1.85 -9.90 -2.09
CA ASP A 229 2.71 -11.08 -2.28
C ASP A 229 3.00 -11.84 -0.98
N ILE A 230 2.61 -11.31 0.17
CA ILE A 230 2.87 -11.92 1.47
C ILE A 230 1.85 -13.02 1.77
N ALA A 231 2.34 -14.19 2.15
CA ALA A 231 1.53 -15.29 2.66
C ALA A 231 1.41 -15.22 4.19
N SER A 232 2.54 -14.97 4.89
CA SER A 232 2.57 -14.83 6.33
C SER A 232 3.65 -13.85 6.77
N PHE A 233 3.38 -13.15 7.87
CA PHE A 233 4.31 -12.24 8.53
C PHE A 233 4.34 -12.57 10.02
N SER A 234 5.51 -12.93 10.54
CA SER A 234 5.68 -13.37 11.92
C SER A 234 6.85 -12.66 12.57
N ILE A 235 6.72 -12.32 13.85
CA ILE A 235 7.81 -11.78 14.66
C ILE A 235 8.11 -12.74 15.80
N MET A 236 9.36 -13.13 15.91
CA MET A 236 9.91 -13.87 17.05
C MET A 236 10.55 -12.88 18.02
N LYS A 237 10.05 -12.85 19.24
CA LYS A 237 10.41 -11.85 20.26
C LYS A 237 11.28 -12.40 21.36
N ASP A 238 11.16 -13.70 21.67
CA ASP A 238 11.80 -14.34 22.81
C ASP A 238 13.08 -15.07 22.39
N ALA A 239 14.03 -15.16 23.32
CA ALA A 239 15.28 -15.88 23.13
C ALA A 239 15.07 -17.33 22.70
N THR A 240 14.04 -18.00 23.23
CA THR A 240 13.66 -19.37 22.82
C THR A 240 13.30 -19.47 21.35
N ALA A 241 12.53 -18.48 20.83
CA ALA A 241 12.14 -18.44 19.42
C ALA A 241 13.32 -18.06 18.51
N THR A 242 14.23 -17.20 19.00
CA THR A 242 15.37 -16.68 18.22
C THR A 242 16.64 -17.51 18.38
N ALA A 243 16.67 -18.50 19.29
CA ALA A 243 17.85 -19.33 19.57
C ALA A 243 18.47 -19.97 18.31
N LEU A 244 17.64 -20.36 17.35
CA LEU A 244 18.09 -20.94 16.08
C LEU A 244 18.91 -19.98 15.21
N TYR A 245 18.84 -18.66 15.47
CA TYR A 245 19.56 -17.63 14.74
C TYR A 245 20.77 -17.10 15.50
N GLY A 246 21.03 -17.64 16.72
CA GLY A 246 22.16 -17.28 17.56
C GLY A 246 22.19 -15.77 17.89
N ALA A 247 23.38 -15.19 17.98
CA ALA A 247 23.58 -13.78 18.31
C ALA A 247 22.90 -12.81 17.32
N ARG A 248 22.68 -13.23 16.08
CA ARG A 248 22.00 -12.42 15.04
C ARG A 248 20.52 -12.20 15.35
N GLY A 249 19.89 -13.12 16.09
CA GLY A 249 18.51 -13.02 16.53
C GLY A 249 18.30 -12.25 17.85
N ALA A 250 19.34 -11.70 18.45
CA ALA A 250 19.28 -11.06 19.77
C ALA A 250 18.30 -9.88 19.86
N ASN A 251 18.14 -9.12 18.79
CA ASN A 251 17.19 -8.01 18.67
C ASN A 251 15.81 -8.44 18.16
N GLY A 252 15.53 -9.76 18.13
CA GLY A 252 14.35 -10.34 17.52
C GLY A 252 14.51 -10.69 16.05
N VAL A 253 13.58 -11.48 15.54
CA VAL A 253 13.60 -11.96 14.15
C VAL A 253 12.24 -11.70 13.50
N ILE A 254 12.25 -11.11 12.32
CA ILE A 254 11.10 -10.93 11.46
C ILE A 254 11.15 -11.98 10.36
N LEU A 255 10.12 -12.82 10.28
CA LEU A 255 9.97 -13.82 9.23
C LEU A 255 8.84 -13.41 8.29
N VAL A 256 9.15 -13.30 7.03
CA VAL A 256 8.17 -13.05 5.97
C VAL A 256 8.23 -14.22 4.99
N THR A 257 7.07 -14.82 4.77
CA THR A 257 6.92 -15.86 3.74
C THR A 257 6.08 -15.31 2.61
N THR A 258 6.54 -15.47 1.38
CA THR A 258 5.81 -15.03 0.20
C THR A 258 4.82 -16.10 -0.27
N LYS A 259 3.83 -15.68 -1.05
CA LYS A 259 2.81 -16.58 -1.59
C LYS A 259 3.42 -17.60 -2.55
N GLU A 260 2.94 -18.82 -2.44
CA GLU A 260 3.29 -19.93 -3.33
C GLU A 260 2.06 -20.38 -4.13
N GLY A 261 2.28 -21.11 -5.20
CA GLY A 261 1.23 -21.71 -6.00
C GLY A 261 0.43 -22.76 -5.20
N ARG A 262 -0.84 -22.93 -5.57
CA ARG A 262 -1.71 -23.96 -4.99
C ARG A 262 -2.28 -24.81 -6.10
N GLU A 263 -2.59 -26.07 -5.77
CA GLU A 263 -3.29 -26.95 -6.69
C GLU A 263 -4.69 -26.41 -7.01
N GLY A 264 -5.08 -26.49 -8.27
CA GLY A 264 -6.37 -26.05 -8.74
C GLY A 264 -6.30 -25.16 -9.97
N ARG A 265 -7.46 -24.69 -10.39
CA ARG A 265 -7.59 -23.79 -11.54
C ARG A 265 -6.86 -22.47 -11.28
N ALA A 266 -6.34 -21.88 -12.34
CA ALA A 266 -5.68 -20.57 -12.26
C ALA A 266 -6.63 -19.52 -11.69
N LYS A 267 -6.19 -18.83 -10.63
CA LYS A 267 -6.89 -17.71 -10.02
C LYS A 267 -6.13 -16.43 -10.35
N VAL A 268 -6.80 -15.48 -11.00
CA VAL A 268 -6.27 -14.16 -11.31
C VAL A 268 -6.81 -13.18 -10.28
N SER A 269 -5.92 -12.37 -9.70
CA SER A 269 -6.28 -11.27 -8.80
C SER A 269 -5.73 -9.97 -9.36
N LEU A 270 -6.57 -8.95 -9.48
CA LEU A 270 -6.21 -7.61 -9.89
C LEU A 270 -6.63 -6.63 -8.79
N ARG A 271 -5.70 -5.75 -8.41
CA ARG A 271 -5.96 -4.66 -7.47
C ARG A 271 -5.43 -3.36 -8.06
N LEU A 272 -6.28 -2.36 -8.12
CA LEU A 272 -5.94 -1.01 -8.56
C LEU A 272 -6.30 -0.05 -7.44
N GLU A 273 -5.40 0.86 -7.12
CA GLU A 273 -5.60 1.87 -6.08
C GLU A 273 -5.18 3.24 -6.57
N ASN A 274 -5.97 4.23 -6.21
CA ASN A 274 -5.63 5.63 -6.32
C ASN A 274 -5.78 6.27 -4.95
N SER A 275 -4.73 6.93 -4.46
CA SER A 275 -4.74 7.54 -3.13
C SER A 275 -4.33 9.01 -3.20
N PHE A 276 -4.95 9.80 -2.33
CA PHE A 276 -4.65 11.22 -2.16
C PHE A 276 -3.94 11.41 -0.83
N SER A 277 -2.72 11.93 -0.88
CA SER A 277 -1.92 12.19 0.30
C SER A 277 -1.90 13.69 0.57
N MET A 278 -2.12 14.06 1.81
CA MET A 278 -2.05 15.44 2.27
C MET A 278 -1.40 15.49 3.64
N PRO A 279 -0.76 16.61 4.03
CA PRO A 279 -0.23 16.76 5.39
C PRO A 279 -1.37 16.58 6.41
N ALA A 280 -1.13 15.78 7.45
CA ALA A 280 -2.10 15.56 8.52
C ALA A 280 -2.22 16.80 9.41
N ASP A 281 -1.10 17.51 9.57
CA ASP A 281 -1.00 18.75 10.32
C ASP A 281 0.07 19.66 9.69
N MET A 282 -0.08 20.95 9.84
CA MET A 282 0.86 21.96 9.34
C MET A 282 1.14 22.96 10.43
N VAL A 283 2.40 23.43 10.50
CA VAL A 283 2.76 24.48 11.43
C VAL A 283 2.14 25.79 10.97
N ASP A 284 1.35 26.40 11.83
CA ASP A 284 0.80 27.74 11.60
C ASP A 284 1.92 28.77 11.69
N MET A 285 2.22 29.39 10.55
CA MET A 285 3.21 30.43 10.46
C MET A 285 2.58 31.81 10.69
N ALA A 286 3.28 32.69 11.38
CA ALA A 286 2.85 34.07 11.52
C ALA A 286 2.73 34.73 10.14
N ASP A 287 1.65 35.44 9.91
CA ASP A 287 1.50 36.25 8.71
C ASP A 287 2.61 37.33 8.63
N PRO A 288 2.94 37.83 7.43
CA PRO A 288 4.04 38.76 7.24
C PRO A 288 3.99 40.01 8.11
N ILE A 289 2.80 40.54 8.42
CA ILE A 289 2.62 41.74 9.24
C ILE A 289 2.87 41.40 10.71
N THR A 290 2.30 40.35 11.21
CA THR A 290 2.54 39.82 12.57
C THR A 290 4.03 39.49 12.75
N TYR A 291 4.67 38.84 11.75
CA TYR A 291 6.09 38.52 11.76
C TYR A 291 6.93 39.78 11.97
N MET A 292 6.67 40.88 11.21
CA MET A 292 7.41 42.14 11.35
C MET A 292 7.17 42.80 12.71
N LYS A 293 5.93 42.80 13.21
CA LYS A 293 5.62 43.35 14.53
C LYS A 293 6.32 42.62 15.65
N LEU A 294 6.25 41.27 15.64
CA LEU A 294 6.95 40.44 16.64
C LEU A 294 8.47 40.61 16.54
N GLY A 295 9.03 40.73 15.33
CA GLY A 295 10.47 41.03 15.14
C GLY A 295 10.89 42.33 15.76
N ASN A 296 10.09 43.38 15.61
CA ASN A 296 10.33 44.69 16.23
C ASN A 296 10.22 44.60 17.76
N GLU A 297 9.17 43.94 18.26
CA GLU A 297 8.96 43.73 19.70
C GLU A 297 10.11 42.96 20.34
N ALA A 298 10.62 41.95 19.69
CA ALA A 298 11.75 41.16 20.16
C ALA A 298 13.03 42.02 20.31
N VAL A 299 13.24 43.02 19.50
CA VAL A 299 14.37 43.96 19.64
C VAL A 299 14.13 44.91 20.80
N ILE A 300 12.97 45.57 20.85
CA ILE A 300 12.63 46.57 21.86
C ILE A 300 12.60 45.96 23.27
N SER A 301 12.09 44.76 23.43
CA SER A 301 12.01 44.03 24.72
C SER A 301 13.40 43.70 25.28
N ARG A 302 14.39 43.46 24.42
CA ARG A 302 15.79 43.20 24.82
C ARG A 302 16.62 44.45 24.98
N ASN A 303 16.38 45.45 24.12
CA ASN A 303 17.05 46.72 24.13
C ASN A 303 16.03 47.83 23.74
N PRO A 304 15.48 48.57 24.72
CA PRO A 304 14.48 49.63 24.45
C PRO A 304 14.97 50.76 23.50
N LEU A 305 16.27 50.96 23.39
CA LEU A 305 16.88 51.92 22.47
C LEU A 305 17.37 51.25 21.18
N GLY A 306 17.09 49.96 20.95
CA GLY A 306 17.52 49.24 19.79
C GLY A 306 16.77 49.69 18.51
N VAL A 307 17.49 49.68 17.38
CA VAL A 307 16.90 49.98 16.09
C VAL A 307 16.05 48.82 15.63
N THR A 308 14.75 49.03 15.41
CA THR A 308 13.82 48.00 14.94
C THR A 308 14.14 47.64 13.50
N PRO A 309 14.12 46.31 13.17
CA PRO A 309 14.45 45.84 11.82
C PRO A 309 13.41 46.22 10.76
N TYR A 310 12.17 46.51 11.17
CA TYR A 310 11.09 46.84 10.23
C TYR A 310 10.47 48.20 10.56
N SER A 311 10.57 49.14 9.60
CA SER A 311 9.95 50.45 9.75
C SER A 311 8.42 50.40 9.67
N GLN A 312 7.71 51.32 10.32
CA GLN A 312 6.25 51.44 10.25
C GLN A 312 5.77 51.63 8.80
N SER A 313 6.54 52.36 7.98
CA SER A 313 6.26 52.52 6.55
C SER A 313 6.28 51.17 5.81
N LYS A 314 7.30 50.31 6.09
CA LYS A 314 7.36 48.96 5.51
C LYS A 314 6.17 48.13 5.90
N ILE A 315 5.83 48.10 7.19
CA ILE A 315 4.69 47.34 7.69
C ILE A 315 3.38 47.79 7.02
N ALA A 316 3.14 49.12 6.94
CA ALA A 316 1.95 49.67 6.34
C ALA A 316 1.85 49.41 4.83
N ASN A 317 2.94 49.51 4.08
CA ASN A 317 2.96 49.29 2.63
C ASN A 317 2.83 47.79 2.30
N THR A 318 3.42 46.91 3.11
CA THR A 318 3.21 45.43 3.00
C THR A 318 1.76 45.09 3.25
N ALA A 319 1.14 45.66 4.29
CA ALA A 319 -0.29 45.43 4.62
C ALA A 319 -1.22 45.92 3.49
N LYS A 320 -0.89 47.01 2.81
CA LYS A 320 -1.65 47.52 1.67
C LYS A 320 -1.39 46.78 0.36
N GLY A 321 -0.32 45.97 0.29
CA GLY A 321 0.10 45.31 -0.95
C GLY A 321 0.50 46.30 -2.06
N THR A 322 1.06 47.44 -1.71
CA THR A 322 1.31 48.57 -2.64
C THR A 322 2.24 48.18 -3.80
N ASN A 323 3.33 47.47 -3.51
CA ASN A 323 4.23 46.90 -4.50
C ASN A 323 4.82 45.61 -3.93
N PRO A 324 4.43 44.42 -4.46
CA PRO A 324 4.86 43.13 -3.92
C PRO A 324 6.37 42.86 -4.12
N TYR A 325 7.03 43.61 -4.98
CA TYR A 325 8.47 43.47 -5.20
C TYR A 325 9.31 44.33 -4.23
N MET A 326 8.80 45.46 -3.82
CA MET A 326 9.46 46.33 -2.81
C MET A 326 9.03 45.95 -1.38
N PHE A 327 7.80 45.55 -1.22
CA PHE A 327 7.18 45.19 0.07
C PHE A 327 6.63 43.76 0.01
N PRO A 328 7.52 42.77 -0.16
CA PRO A 328 7.07 41.36 -0.32
C PRO A 328 6.37 40.87 0.92
N ALA A 329 5.37 39.98 0.68
CA ALA A 329 4.63 39.23 1.67
C ALA A 329 4.49 37.78 1.13
N THR A 330 5.59 37.04 1.22
CA THR A 330 5.68 35.70 0.61
C THR A 330 5.34 34.63 1.61
N ASP A 331 4.28 33.88 1.35
CA ASP A 331 4.01 32.63 2.06
C ASP A 331 4.82 31.50 1.38
N TRP A 332 6.01 31.26 1.90
CA TRP A 332 6.96 30.31 1.32
C TRP A 332 6.40 28.88 1.25
N TYR A 333 5.60 28.47 2.25
CA TYR A 333 5.02 27.14 2.21
C TYR A 333 4.03 26.99 1.06
N ASN A 334 3.07 27.91 0.97
CA ASN A 334 2.08 27.87 -0.11
C ASN A 334 2.69 28.17 -1.49
N GLU A 335 3.82 28.88 -1.57
CA GLU A 335 4.55 29.06 -2.84
C GLU A 335 5.19 27.77 -3.34
N LEU A 336 5.74 26.96 -2.45
CA LEU A 336 6.53 25.78 -2.83
C LEU A 336 5.73 24.49 -2.84
N PHE A 337 4.72 24.33 -1.96
CA PHE A 337 4.03 23.09 -1.75
C PHE A 337 2.58 23.10 -2.25
N SER A 338 2.17 21.97 -2.80
CA SER A 338 0.79 21.65 -3.10
C SER A 338 0.12 21.04 -1.88
N LYS A 339 -1.19 21.22 -1.75
CA LYS A 339 -1.94 20.66 -0.62
C LYS A 339 -2.17 19.15 -0.72
N VAL A 340 -2.13 18.60 -1.94
CA VAL A 340 -2.48 17.19 -2.22
C VAL A 340 -1.49 16.61 -3.21
N ALA A 341 -1.02 15.40 -2.95
CA ALA A 341 -0.32 14.54 -3.90
C ALA A 341 -1.21 13.35 -4.29
N VAL A 342 -1.12 12.91 -5.54
CA VAL A 342 -1.88 11.77 -6.07
C VAL A 342 -0.93 10.62 -6.28
N ASN A 343 -1.23 9.46 -5.66
CA ASN A 343 -0.43 8.25 -5.77
C ASN A 343 -1.25 7.14 -6.41
N GLN A 344 -0.60 6.29 -7.20
CA GLN A 344 -1.25 5.23 -7.98
C GLN A 344 -0.56 3.90 -7.74
N ARG A 345 -1.33 2.83 -7.61
CA ARG A 345 -0.82 1.47 -7.45
C ARG A 345 -1.63 0.48 -8.24
N GLY A 346 -0.96 -0.50 -8.76
CA GLY A 346 -1.57 -1.64 -9.43
C GLY A 346 -0.83 -2.91 -9.07
N ASN A 347 -1.58 -3.97 -8.79
CA ASN A 347 -1.04 -5.32 -8.60
C ASN A 347 -1.88 -6.30 -9.39
N ILE A 348 -1.23 -7.18 -10.11
CA ILE A 348 -1.85 -8.34 -10.76
C ILE A 348 -1.11 -9.58 -10.32
N SER A 349 -1.84 -10.62 -9.93
CA SER A 349 -1.24 -11.91 -9.62
C SER A 349 -2.05 -13.05 -10.19
N VAL A 350 -1.34 -14.11 -10.54
CA VAL A 350 -1.92 -15.36 -11.04
C VAL A 350 -1.34 -16.51 -10.24
N SER A 351 -2.19 -17.35 -9.68
CA SER A 351 -1.77 -18.53 -8.93
C SER A 351 -2.56 -19.75 -9.37
N GLY A 352 -1.92 -20.90 -9.43
CA GLY A 352 -2.55 -22.16 -9.83
C GLY A 352 -1.55 -23.28 -9.88
N GLY A 353 -1.97 -24.40 -10.44
CA GLY A 353 -1.10 -25.53 -10.67
C GLY A 353 -1.81 -26.88 -10.54
N GLY A 354 -1.06 -27.94 -10.77
CA GLY A 354 -1.45 -29.31 -10.60
C GLY A 354 -0.56 -30.03 -9.58
N GLN A 355 -0.66 -31.35 -9.56
CA GLN A 355 0.15 -32.19 -8.65
C GLN A 355 1.66 -32.13 -8.95
N VAL A 356 2.06 -31.89 -10.20
CA VAL A 356 3.47 -31.86 -10.60
C VAL A 356 4.08 -30.47 -10.40
N ALA A 357 3.38 -29.42 -10.77
CA ALA A 357 3.91 -28.04 -10.66
C ALA A 357 2.83 -27.08 -10.19
N ARG A 358 3.22 -26.18 -9.29
CA ARG A 358 2.37 -25.11 -8.74
C ARG A 358 3.12 -23.80 -8.93
N TYR A 359 2.39 -22.74 -9.24
CA TYR A 359 3.01 -21.45 -9.53
C TYR A 359 2.23 -20.28 -8.91
N TYR A 360 2.97 -19.27 -8.52
CA TYR A 360 2.49 -17.93 -8.18
C TYR A 360 3.33 -16.92 -8.96
N VAL A 361 2.68 -16.12 -9.80
CA VAL A 361 3.33 -15.05 -10.55
C VAL A 361 2.59 -13.76 -10.26
N ALA A 362 3.34 -12.70 -9.93
CA ALA A 362 2.78 -11.38 -9.66
C ALA A 362 3.61 -10.29 -10.33
N ALA A 363 2.93 -9.22 -10.71
CA ALA A 363 3.54 -7.98 -11.16
C ALA A 363 2.84 -6.82 -10.46
N ALA A 364 3.63 -5.87 -9.95
CA ALA A 364 3.09 -4.68 -9.32
C ALA A 364 3.78 -3.41 -9.82
N PHE A 365 3.03 -2.33 -9.79
CA PHE A 365 3.46 -0.98 -10.11
C PHE A 365 2.97 -0.04 -9.02
N SER A 366 3.82 0.89 -8.59
CA SER A 366 3.41 2.04 -7.81
C SER A 366 4.08 3.31 -8.30
N LYS A 367 3.34 4.40 -8.18
CA LYS A 367 3.81 5.75 -8.43
C LYS A 367 3.43 6.61 -7.24
N ASP A 368 4.44 7.11 -6.54
CA ASP A 368 4.29 7.99 -5.38
C ASP A 368 4.86 9.37 -5.72
N ASN A 369 4.02 10.41 -5.59
CA ASN A 369 4.40 11.78 -5.89
C ASN A 369 4.62 12.57 -4.60
N GLY A 370 5.56 13.52 -4.64
CA GLY A 370 5.76 14.51 -3.59
C GLY A 370 4.74 15.66 -3.64
N LEU A 371 4.90 16.60 -2.71
CA LEU A 371 4.04 17.77 -2.57
C LEU A 371 4.63 19.05 -3.18
N LEU A 372 5.86 19.04 -3.72
CA LEU A 372 6.42 20.22 -4.33
C LEU A 372 5.66 20.61 -5.60
N LYS A 373 5.47 21.90 -5.80
CA LYS A 373 4.90 22.42 -7.04
C LYS A 373 5.92 22.31 -8.17
N VAL A 374 5.48 21.82 -9.33
CA VAL A 374 6.30 21.80 -10.54
C VAL A 374 6.09 23.10 -11.29
N ASP A 375 7.17 23.85 -11.50
CA ASP A 375 7.12 25.09 -12.27
C ASP A 375 7.35 24.80 -13.76
N LYS A 376 6.50 25.38 -14.61
CA LYS A 376 6.60 25.25 -16.07
C LYS A 376 7.78 26.01 -16.69
N GLN A 377 8.49 26.85 -15.92
CA GLN A 377 9.69 27.53 -16.38
C GLN A 377 10.85 26.56 -16.62
N ASN A 378 10.82 25.39 -15.94
CA ASN A 378 11.80 24.35 -16.10
C ASN A 378 11.33 23.29 -17.10
N ASN A 379 12.30 22.69 -17.79
CA ASN A 379 12.10 21.54 -18.67
C ASN A 379 12.24 20.20 -17.94
N PHE A 380 12.34 20.21 -16.61
CA PHE A 380 12.48 19.04 -15.76
C PHE A 380 11.46 19.06 -14.61
N ASN A 381 11.23 17.88 -14.03
CA ASN A 381 10.40 17.71 -12.84
C ASN A 381 11.27 17.89 -11.59
N ASN A 382 10.97 18.89 -10.77
CA ASN A 382 11.61 19.14 -9.48
C ASN A 382 10.83 18.56 -8.30
N ASN A 383 9.65 18.00 -8.54
CA ASN A 383 8.88 17.27 -7.53
C ASN A 383 9.34 15.82 -7.43
N ILE A 384 9.06 15.18 -6.31
CA ILE A 384 9.31 13.75 -6.16
C ILE A 384 8.34 12.99 -7.06
N ASP A 385 8.89 12.12 -7.89
CA ASP A 385 8.20 11.13 -8.71
C ASP A 385 8.95 9.80 -8.52
N LEU A 386 8.45 8.96 -7.62
CA LEU A 386 9.01 7.66 -7.34
C LEU A 386 8.14 6.59 -7.99
N LYS A 387 8.70 5.91 -8.98
CA LYS A 387 8.07 4.76 -9.65
C LYS A 387 8.75 3.48 -9.20
N LYS A 388 7.95 2.52 -8.80
CA LYS A 388 8.43 1.19 -8.42
C LYS A 388 7.72 0.15 -9.28
N TYR A 389 8.50 -0.77 -9.80
CA TYR A 389 8.02 -1.94 -10.53
C TYR A 389 8.53 -3.17 -9.82
N SER A 390 7.68 -4.14 -9.59
CA SER A 390 8.09 -5.43 -9.04
C SER A 390 7.50 -6.57 -9.84
N VAL A 391 8.30 -7.61 -10.01
CA VAL A 391 7.88 -8.88 -10.63
C VAL A 391 8.33 -10.00 -9.71
N ARG A 392 7.44 -10.94 -9.45
CA ARG A 392 7.71 -12.13 -8.62
C ARG A 392 7.21 -13.37 -9.34
N SER A 393 8.01 -14.43 -9.27
CA SER A 393 7.65 -15.75 -9.76
C SER A 393 8.12 -16.79 -8.76
N ASN A 394 7.19 -17.52 -8.15
CA ASN A 394 7.44 -18.64 -7.25
C ASN A 394 6.85 -19.90 -7.89
N VAL A 395 7.71 -20.85 -8.21
CA VAL A 395 7.33 -22.12 -8.85
C VAL A 395 7.83 -23.27 -7.98
N ASN A 396 6.91 -24.16 -7.62
CA ASN A 396 7.18 -25.38 -6.86
C ASN A 396 6.94 -26.58 -7.78
N ILE A 397 7.94 -27.43 -7.93
CA ILE A 397 7.90 -28.60 -8.82
C ILE A 397 8.16 -29.85 -8.00
N ASN A 398 7.20 -30.78 -7.99
CA ASN A 398 7.38 -32.10 -7.40
C ASN A 398 8.17 -32.99 -8.38
N LEU A 399 9.46 -33.15 -8.15
CA LEU A 399 10.34 -33.98 -8.98
C LEU A 399 10.04 -35.46 -8.77
N THR A 400 9.75 -35.83 -7.52
CA THR A 400 9.32 -37.16 -7.13
C THR A 400 8.17 -37.04 -6.11
N LYS A 401 7.64 -38.15 -5.60
CA LYS A 401 6.64 -38.11 -4.53
C LYS A 401 7.15 -37.52 -3.22
N SER A 402 8.48 -37.51 -3.02
CA SER A 402 9.14 -37.03 -1.79
C SER A 402 10.08 -35.86 -2.03
N THR A 403 10.38 -35.48 -3.29
CA THR A 403 11.34 -34.42 -3.61
C THR A 403 10.63 -33.25 -4.27
N GLU A 404 10.71 -32.07 -3.66
CA GLU A 404 10.18 -30.81 -4.20
C GLU A 404 11.35 -29.86 -4.53
N LEU A 405 11.33 -29.28 -5.72
CA LEU A 405 12.19 -28.18 -6.13
C LEU A 405 11.36 -26.88 -6.11
N ALA A 406 11.76 -25.91 -5.30
CA ALA A 406 11.18 -24.58 -5.30
C ALA A 406 12.13 -23.58 -5.98
N ILE A 407 11.66 -22.84 -6.95
CA ILE A 407 12.38 -21.78 -7.65
C ILE A 407 11.64 -20.48 -7.41
N LYS A 408 12.30 -19.50 -6.79
CA LYS A 408 11.76 -18.18 -6.49
C LYS A 408 12.60 -17.11 -7.15
N VAL A 409 12.00 -16.27 -7.95
CA VAL A 409 12.64 -15.13 -8.62
C VAL A 409 11.88 -13.86 -8.32
N GLN A 410 12.58 -12.81 -7.93
CA GLN A 410 12.03 -11.50 -7.68
C GLN A 410 12.90 -10.44 -8.36
N GLY A 411 12.25 -9.49 -9.05
CA GLY A 411 12.88 -8.28 -9.56
C GLY A 411 12.16 -7.05 -9.03
N ASN A 412 12.91 -6.11 -8.47
CA ASN A 412 12.42 -4.80 -8.05
C ASN A 412 13.22 -3.72 -8.79
N PHE A 413 12.52 -2.77 -9.39
CA PHE A 413 13.08 -1.66 -10.16
C PHE A 413 12.46 -0.37 -9.66
N ASP A 414 13.28 0.50 -9.11
CA ASP A 414 12.84 1.80 -8.59
C ASP A 414 13.47 2.91 -9.43
N ASP A 415 12.67 3.85 -9.91
CA ASP A 415 13.10 5.07 -10.59
C ASP A 415 12.63 6.27 -9.76
N TYR A 416 13.58 7.09 -9.34
CA TYR A 416 13.34 8.26 -8.51
C TYR A 416 13.79 9.53 -9.23
N ILE A 417 12.92 10.52 -9.25
CA ILE A 417 13.24 11.91 -9.58
C ILE A 417 12.75 12.77 -8.43
N GLY A 418 13.51 13.76 -8.03
CA GLY A 418 13.11 14.65 -6.93
C GLY A 418 13.99 15.91 -6.82
N PRO A 419 13.73 16.77 -5.81
CA PRO A 419 14.48 17.98 -5.60
C PRO A 419 15.96 17.69 -5.33
N LEU A 420 16.83 18.54 -5.85
CA LEU A 420 18.29 18.35 -5.77
C LEU A 420 18.79 18.14 -4.33
N ASN A 421 18.23 18.88 -3.38
CA ASN A 421 18.66 18.86 -1.98
C ASN A 421 17.76 17.97 -1.08
N GLY A 422 16.74 17.29 -1.63
CA GLY A 422 15.73 16.54 -0.85
C GLY A 422 14.53 17.39 -0.45
N GLY A 423 13.41 16.75 -0.18
CA GLY A 423 12.15 17.41 0.20
C GLY A 423 12.19 17.96 1.63
N ASP A 424 12.92 17.30 2.53
CA ASP A 424 13.15 17.74 3.90
C ASP A 424 13.89 19.09 3.97
N VAL A 425 14.90 19.28 3.13
CA VAL A 425 15.62 20.55 3.03
C VAL A 425 14.71 21.64 2.45
N MET A 426 13.91 21.32 1.44
CA MET A 426 12.94 22.26 0.87
C MET A 426 11.89 22.69 1.90
N TYR A 427 11.38 21.75 2.70
CA TYR A 427 10.48 22.06 3.80
C TYR A 427 11.14 22.96 4.86
N SER A 428 12.35 22.63 5.28
CA SER A 428 13.12 23.43 6.24
C SER A 428 13.37 24.86 5.74
N LEU A 429 13.68 25.02 4.44
CA LEU A 429 13.86 26.33 3.83
C LEU A 429 12.54 27.13 3.82
N ALA A 430 11.42 26.50 3.47
CA ALA A 430 10.12 27.16 3.50
C ALA A 430 9.76 27.69 4.89
N MET A 431 10.03 26.87 5.93
CA MET A 431 9.71 27.22 7.32
C MET A 431 10.65 28.30 7.90
N LYS A 432 11.91 28.34 7.49
CA LYS A 432 12.91 29.24 8.05
C LYS A 432 13.10 30.54 7.28
N SER A 433 12.61 30.61 6.06
CA SER A 433 12.80 31.79 5.21
C SER A 433 11.95 32.97 5.65
N ASN A 434 12.56 34.12 5.66
CA ASN A 434 11.89 35.36 6.04
C ASN A 434 10.84 35.75 4.98
N PRO A 435 9.58 35.98 5.37
CA PRO A 435 8.49 36.23 4.43
C PRO A 435 8.50 37.66 3.81
N VAL A 436 9.33 38.59 4.31
CA VAL A 436 9.25 40.00 3.96
C VAL A 436 10.57 40.61 3.45
N LEU A 437 11.59 39.78 3.19
CA LEU A 437 12.88 40.29 2.70
C LEU A 437 12.93 40.39 1.18
N PHE A 438 12.43 39.39 0.47
CA PHE A 438 12.48 39.35 -0.99
C PHE A 438 11.29 38.53 -1.54
N PRO A 439 10.87 38.87 -2.79
CA PRO A 439 9.87 38.08 -3.49
C PRO A 439 10.49 36.79 -4.05
N LYS A 440 9.66 35.92 -4.57
CA LYS A 440 10.05 34.67 -5.27
C LYS A 440 11.01 34.97 -6.44
N TYR A 441 10.64 35.88 -7.29
CA TYR A 441 11.46 36.43 -8.39
C TYR A 441 10.96 37.83 -8.77
N TYR A 442 11.80 38.57 -9.52
CA TYR A 442 11.44 39.86 -10.09
C TYR A 442 11.00 39.70 -11.55
N PRO A 443 10.12 40.58 -12.05
CA PRO A 443 9.77 40.64 -13.47
C PRO A 443 10.96 41.06 -14.30
N LYS A 444 11.00 40.65 -15.56
CA LYS A 444 12.00 41.07 -16.54
C LYS A 444 11.53 42.38 -17.21
N GLU A 445 11.82 43.50 -16.57
CA GLU A 445 11.39 44.85 -17.00
C GLU A 445 12.56 45.81 -17.02
N GLY A 446 12.41 46.93 -17.72
CA GLY A 446 13.44 47.96 -17.82
C GLY A 446 14.76 47.43 -18.39
N GLU A 447 15.86 47.65 -17.67
CA GLU A 447 17.21 47.21 -18.04
C GLU A 447 17.36 45.66 -18.06
N TYR A 448 16.49 44.96 -17.33
CA TYR A 448 16.53 43.47 -17.23
C TYR A 448 15.60 42.77 -18.22
N LYS A 449 14.99 43.49 -19.17
CA LYS A 449 14.05 42.94 -20.16
C LYS A 449 14.67 41.80 -20.98
N GLU A 450 15.94 41.94 -21.32
CA GLU A 450 16.69 40.96 -22.12
C GLU A 450 17.44 39.92 -21.28
N ALA A 451 17.21 39.89 -19.97
CA ALA A 451 17.84 38.88 -19.12
C ALA A 451 17.42 37.44 -19.53
N THR A 452 18.40 36.60 -19.81
CA THR A 452 18.18 35.21 -20.25
C THR A 452 17.82 34.28 -19.09
N HIS A 453 18.13 34.63 -17.85
CA HIS A 453 17.90 33.86 -16.63
C HIS A 453 16.77 34.47 -15.78
N THR A 454 16.24 33.68 -14.85
CA THR A 454 15.24 34.14 -13.87
C THR A 454 15.91 35.08 -12.85
N LEU A 455 15.31 36.23 -12.62
CA LEU A 455 15.77 37.23 -11.64
C LEU A 455 15.23 36.82 -10.24
N PHE A 456 15.87 35.88 -9.59
CA PHE A 456 15.45 35.43 -8.26
C PHE A 456 15.54 36.55 -7.23
N GLY A 457 14.54 36.61 -6.34
CA GLY A 457 14.59 37.52 -5.21
C GLY A 457 15.83 37.25 -4.35
N ASN A 458 16.52 38.32 -3.98
CA ASN A 458 17.78 38.26 -3.25
C ASN A 458 17.81 39.38 -2.20
N TYR A 459 18.52 39.16 -1.11
CA TYR A 459 18.78 40.13 -0.05
C TYR A 459 20.19 39.92 0.51
N ASP A 460 20.87 41.00 0.83
CA ASP A 460 22.21 41.04 1.42
C ASP A 460 23.22 40.16 0.68
N ASN A 461 23.40 40.44 -0.61
CA ASN A 461 24.34 39.74 -1.50
C ASN A 461 24.22 38.18 -1.49
N GLY A 462 23.02 37.68 -1.26
CA GLY A 462 22.76 36.22 -1.26
C GLY A 462 22.98 35.53 0.08
N LEU A 463 23.16 36.28 1.15
CA LEU A 463 23.25 35.70 2.51
C LEU A 463 21.99 34.93 2.86
N TYR A 464 20.82 35.34 2.38
CA TYR A 464 19.54 34.67 2.59
C TYR A 464 19.18 33.85 1.36
N MET A 465 19.11 32.54 1.53
CA MET A 465 18.73 31.62 0.44
C MET A 465 17.26 31.79 0.05
N ASN A 466 17.00 31.97 -1.23
CA ASN A 466 15.67 32.00 -1.80
C ASN A 466 15.17 30.51 -1.95
N PRO A 467 14.13 30.10 -1.23
CA PRO A 467 13.62 28.70 -1.31
C PRO A 467 13.18 28.31 -2.71
N TYR A 468 12.54 29.22 -3.42
CA TYR A 468 12.09 28.94 -4.79
C TYR A 468 13.29 28.73 -5.74
N ALA A 469 14.32 29.57 -5.64
CA ALA A 469 15.54 29.39 -6.43
C ALA A 469 16.19 28.01 -6.14
N GLN A 470 16.20 27.59 -4.88
CA GLN A 470 16.71 26.26 -4.51
C GLN A 470 15.86 25.13 -5.08
N MET A 471 14.53 25.32 -5.16
CA MET A 471 13.62 24.34 -5.73
C MET A 471 13.81 24.15 -7.24
N VAL A 472 14.06 25.24 -7.97
CA VAL A 472 14.09 25.22 -9.45
C VAL A 472 15.51 25.13 -10.04
N LYS A 473 16.56 25.11 -9.22
CA LYS A 473 17.96 25.08 -9.72
C LYS A 473 18.39 23.75 -10.32
N GLY A 474 17.68 22.67 -10.03
CA GLY A 474 18.03 21.34 -10.53
C GLY A 474 17.19 20.24 -9.88
N TYR A 475 17.50 19.01 -10.25
CA TYR A 475 16.86 17.79 -9.75
C TYR A 475 17.91 16.72 -9.48
N LYS A 476 17.51 15.71 -8.73
CA LYS A 476 18.25 14.49 -8.46
C LYS A 476 17.50 13.34 -9.08
N GLU A 477 18.22 12.48 -9.79
CA GLU A 477 17.68 11.26 -10.38
C GLU A 477 18.55 10.06 -10.00
N TYR A 478 17.92 8.94 -9.68
CA TYR A 478 18.61 7.67 -9.53
C TYR A 478 17.65 6.51 -9.82
N SER A 479 18.23 5.40 -10.28
CA SER A 479 17.53 4.13 -10.44
C SER A 479 18.18 3.07 -9.56
N ARG A 480 17.35 2.19 -8.99
CA ARG A 480 17.81 1.04 -8.21
C ARG A 480 17.17 -0.22 -8.75
N THR A 481 18.00 -1.23 -9.01
CA THR A 481 17.56 -2.55 -9.43
C THR A 481 18.01 -3.60 -8.44
N LEU A 482 17.08 -4.45 -8.00
CA LEU A 482 17.37 -5.61 -7.16
C LEU A 482 16.76 -6.84 -7.82
N ILE A 483 17.57 -7.83 -8.11
CA ILE A 483 17.14 -9.14 -8.61
C ILE A 483 17.60 -10.20 -7.63
N LEU A 484 16.64 -11.00 -7.15
CA LEU A 484 16.90 -12.15 -6.28
C LEU A 484 16.41 -13.41 -6.97
N ALA A 485 17.27 -14.45 -6.96
CA ALA A 485 16.92 -15.79 -7.43
C ALA A 485 17.28 -16.80 -6.35
N GLN A 486 16.35 -17.67 -6.00
CA GLN A 486 16.52 -18.71 -5.01
C GLN A 486 16.08 -20.06 -5.59
N GLY A 487 16.89 -21.07 -5.38
CA GLY A 487 16.56 -22.47 -5.63
C GLY A 487 16.61 -23.24 -4.30
N GLU A 488 15.58 -23.99 -3.98
CA GLU A 488 15.47 -24.79 -2.77
C GLU A 488 15.05 -26.22 -3.14
N LEU A 489 15.82 -27.20 -2.72
CA LEU A 489 15.48 -28.63 -2.88
C LEU A 489 15.08 -29.18 -1.51
N LYS A 490 13.86 -29.66 -1.41
CA LYS A 490 13.27 -30.26 -0.19
C LYS A 490 13.14 -31.77 -0.39
N GLN A 491 13.81 -32.53 0.47
CA GLN A 491 13.74 -33.99 0.52
C GLN A 491 13.46 -34.38 1.96
N PRO A 492 12.22 -34.77 2.35
CA PRO A 492 11.99 -35.38 3.64
C PRO A 492 12.72 -36.73 3.72
N LEU A 493 13.39 -36.93 4.84
CA LEU A 493 14.10 -38.16 5.15
C LEU A 493 13.14 -39.24 5.63
#